data_2eea84a8af966c5bf19ee0234aecdbd2
#
_entry.id   2eea84a8af966c5bf19ee0234aecdbd2
#
_cell.length_a   1.000
_cell.length_b   1.000
_cell.length_c   1.000
_cell.angle_alpha   90.00
_cell.angle_beta   90.00
_cell.angle_gamma   90.00
#
_symmetry.space_group_name_H-M   'P 1'
#
loop_
_entity.id
_entity.type
_entity.pdbx_description
1 polymer ?
#
loop_
_entity_poly.entity_id
_entity_poly.type
_entity_poly.pdbx_seq_one_letter_code
_entity_poly.pdbx_strand_id
1 'polypeptide(L)'
;MPGLFDEPSTSYVQVAVERGVDKFPEGLTYGVPERLGSLKIGQLVTVPLGRGNTPTQAWVIAASVEAPQLPKGKETKQVYEKDRDAIVLPEDLVGLATWMSQYYFSPIGPTLSTMLPGPVRSGTGLVTRQLVDLAENPPAYEKITSKQQGILDALALLPESERPIEPAKLMKLASVGSKGPIEKLIARKQ
;
A
#
# COMPACT_ATOMS: atom_id res chain seq x y z
N MET A 1 -2.68 -13.98 -29.87
CA MET A 1 -3.40 -14.49 -28.69
C MET A 1 -3.34 -13.42 -27.63
N PRO A 2 -4.46 -12.94 -27.09
CA PRO A 2 -4.42 -12.01 -25.96
C PRO A 2 -3.71 -12.72 -24.81
N GLY A 3 -2.81 -12.01 -24.13
CA GLY A 3 -2.08 -12.53 -22.99
C GLY A 3 -3.01 -12.80 -21.81
N LEU A 4 -2.63 -13.69 -20.91
CA LEU A 4 -3.41 -14.11 -19.72
C LEU A 4 -3.79 -12.94 -18.76
N PHE A 5 -3.40 -11.69 -19.10
CA PHE A 5 -3.55 -10.47 -18.32
C PHE A 5 -4.24 -9.33 -19.08
N ASP A 6 -4.80 -9.58 -20.29
CA ASP A 6 -5.53 -8.58 -21.07
C ASP A 6 -6.99 -8.49 -20.61
N GLU A 7 -7.20 -8.09 -19.37
CA GLU A 7 -8.51 -7.65 -18.92
C GLU A 7 -8.82 -6.29 -19.56
N PRO A 8 -10.07 -6.02 -19.99
CA PRO A 8 -10.44 -4.71 -20.51
C PRO A 8 -10.21 -3.65 -19.43
N SER A 9 -9.55 -2.55 -19.80
CA SER A 9 -9.37 -1.44 -18.88
C SER A 9 -10.69 -0.72 -18.68
N THR A 10 -11.14 -0.61 -17.43
CA THR A 10 -12.39 0.11 -17.09
C THR A 10 -12.19 1.62 -16.97
N SER A 11 -10.95 2.05 -16.73
CA SER A 11 -10.57 3.46 -16.62
C SER A 11 -9.08 3.63 -16.91
N TYR A 12 -8.63 4.88 -16.98
CA TYR A 12 -7.23 5.22 -17.18
C TYR A 12 -6.74 6.14 -16.08
N VAL A 13 -5.46 6.02 -15.75
CA VAL A 13 -4.78 6.86 -14.76
C VAL A 13 -3.48 7.39 -15.33
N GLN A 14 -3.08 8.58 -14.90
CA GLN A 14 -1.78 9.14 -15.17
C GLN A 14 -0.89 8.94 -13.95
N VAL A 15 0.34 8.49 -14.17
CA VAL A 15 1.26 8.17 -13.09
C VAL A 15 2.61 8.85 -13.26
N ALA A 16 3.23 9.23 -12.15
CA ALA A 16 4.57 9.75 -12.06
C ALA A 16 5.53 8.63 -11.67
N VAL A 17 6.52 8.34 -12.54
CA VAL A 17 7.63 7.41 -12.27
C VAL A 17 8.91 8.19 -11.95
N GLU A 18 9.68 7.73 -10.96
CA GLU A 18 10.87 8.44 -10.47
C GLU A 18 11.96 8.61 -11.55
N ARG A 19 12.09 7.67 -12.49
CA ARG A 19 13.22 7.62 -13.44
C ARG A 19 12.79 7.43 -14.89
N GLY A 20 13.59 8.00 -15.80
CA GLY A 20 13.60 7.55 -17.20
C GLY A 20 12.48 8.06 -18.08
N VAL A 21 11.84 9.17 -17.74
CA VAL A 21 10.70 9.68 -18.48
C VAL A 21 10.82 11.14 -18.91
N ASP A 22 12.04 11.57 -19.25
CA ASP A 22 12.29 12.95 -19.73
C ASP A 22 11.43 13.32 -20.96
N LYS A 23 11.05 12.31 -21.77
CA LYS A 23 10.15 12.49 -22.92
C LYS A 23 8.68 12.64 -22.54
N PHE A 24 8.32 12.37 -21.29
CA PHE A 24 6.94 12.43 -20.77
C PHE A 24 6.95 13.21 -19.45
N PRO A 25 7.21 14.51 -19.49
CA PRO A 25 7.37 15.33 -18.31
C PRO A 25 6.11 15.36 -17.44
N GLU A 26 4.95 15.20 -18.06
CA GLU A 26 3.64 15.19 -17.39
C GLU A 26 3.28 13.82 -16.77
N GLY A 27 4.09 12.78 -16.96
CA GLY A 27 3.80 11.41 -16.52
C GLY A 27 3.38 10.48 -17.65
N LEU A 28 2.98 9.26 -17.29
CA LEU A 28 2.59 8.20 -18.23
C LEU A 28 1.15 7.75 -17.95
N THR A 29 0.39 7.46 -19.01
CA THR A 29 -0.98 6.95 -18.91
C THR A 29 -1.01 5.43 -18.96
N TYR A 30 -1.74 4.82 -18.02
CA TYR A 30 -1.95 3.37 -17.92
C TYR A 30 -3.45 3.05 -17.80
N GLY A 31 -3.84 1.90 -18.36
CA GLY A 31 -5.16 1.34 -18.14
C GLY A 31 -5.28 0.71 -16.75
N VAL A 32 -6.43 0.82 -16.14
CA VAL A 32 -6.73 0.20 -14.85
C VAL A 32 -7.58 -1.04 -15.09
N PRO A 33 -7.08 -2.26 -14.85
CA PRO A 33 -7.87 -3.48 -14.98
C PRO A 33 -8.95 -3.54 -13.89
N GLU A 34 -10.08 -4.17 -14.21
CA GLU A 34 -11.26 -4.23 -13.33
C GLU A 34 -10.94 -4.78 -11.93
N ARG A 35 -10.05 -5.78 -11.83
CA ARG A 35 -9.62 -6.39 -10.56
C ARG A 35 -9.02 -5.42 -9.55
N LEU A 36 -8.47 -4.28 -10.00
CA LEU A 36 -7.89 -3.28 -9.13
C LEU A 36 -8.91 -2.27 -8.60
N GLY A 37 -10.11 -2.23 -9.21
CA GLY A 37 -11.13 -1.24 -8.90
C GLY A 37 -10.63 0.19 -9.17
N SER A 38 -11.26 1.19 -8.55
CA SER A 38 -10.85 2.58 -8.71
C SER A 38 -9.51 2.86 -8.01
N LEU A 39 -8.64 3.60 -8.71
CA LEU A 39 -7.40 4.14 -8.14
C LEU A 39 -7.62 5.61 -7.78
N LYS A 40 -6.97 6.04 -6.68
CA LYS A 40 -7.05 7.42 -6.18
C LYS A 40 -5.76 8.17 -6.47
N ILE A 41 -5.85 9.49 -6.62
CA ILE A 41 -4.67 10.37 -6.65
C ILE A 41 -3.84 10.17 -5.39
N GLY A 42 -2.53 10.16 -5.52
CA GLY A 42 -1.59 9.92 -4.42
C GLY A 42 -1.37 8.45 -4.07
N GLN A 43 -2.02 7.51 -4.74
CA GLN A 43 -1.86 6.08 -4.49
C GLN A 43 -0.60 5.54 -5.16
N LEU A 44 0.16 4.69 -4.45
CA LEU A 44 1.32 3.99 -5.00
C LEU A 44 0.85 2.76 -5.79
N VAL A 45 1.38 2.61 -6.99
CA VAL A 45 1.09 1.49 -7.90
C VAL A 45 2.36 0.94 -8.53
N THR A 46 2.31 -0.30 -8.99
CA THR A 46 3.38 -0.90 -9.80
C THR A 46 2.93 -0.94 -11.26
N VAL A 47 3.76 -0.40 -12.16
CA VAL A 47 3.48 -0.30 -13.59
C VAL A 47 4.60 -0.90 -14.43
N PRO A 48 4.30 -1.44 -15.64
CA PRO A 48 5.32 -1.90 -16.58
C PRO A 48 6.00 -0.73 -17.30
N LEU A 49 7.28 -0.49 -17.02
CA LEU A 49 8.04 0.58 -17.65
C LEU A 49 8.93 0.07 -18.79
N GLY A 50 9.02 0.88 -19.85
CA GLY A 50 9.90 0.63 -21.00
C GLY A 50 9.49 -0.58 -21.87
N ARG A 51 10.35 -0.98 -22.82
CA ARG A 51 10.07 -2.09 -23.76
C ARG A 51 10.09 -3.44 -23.05
N GLY A 52 10.88 -3.58 -21.97
CA GLY A 52 10.99 -4.81 -21.19
C GLY A 52 9.90 -5.00 -20.15
N ASN A 53 8.92 -4.10 -20.07
CA ASN A 53 7.86 -4.16 -19.05
C ASN A 53 8.37 -4.32 -17.62
N THR A 54 9.49 -3.65 -17.30
CA THR A 54 10.10 -3.73 -15.97
C THR A 54 9.12 -3.21 -14.91
N PRO A 55 8.75 -4.00 -13.90
CA PRO A 55 7.91 -3.54 -12.81
C PRO A 55 8.54 -2.34 -12.10
N THR A 56 7.83 -1.23 -12.07
CA THR A 56 8.35 0.04 -11.53
C THR A 56 7.28 0.69 -10.67
N GLN A 57 7.66 1.17 -9.49
CA GLN A 57 6.76 1.92 -8.63
C GLN A 57 6.48 3.30 -9.22
N ALA A 58 5.24 3.73 -9.09
CA ALA A 58 4.76 5.02 -9.59
C ALA A 58 3.63 5.55 -8.73
N TRP A 59 3.52 6.87 -8.64
CA TRP A 59 2.43 7.54 -7.94
C TRP A 59 1.34 7.95 -8.93
N VAL A 60 0.10 7.66 -8.59
CA VAL A 60 -1.06 8.16 -9.36
C VAL A 60 -1.16 9.68 -9.15
N ILE A 61 -1.07 10.44 -10.25
CA ILE A 61 -1.13 11.91 -10.24
C ILE A 61 -2.45 12.44 -10.80
N ALA A 62 -3.13 11.66 -11.65
CA ALA A 62 -4.48 11.93 -12.09
C ALA A 62 -5.26 10.62 -12.26
N ALA A 63 -6.53 10.63 -11.87
CA ALA A 63 -7.43 9.49 -11.96
C ALA A 63 -8.57 9.79 -12.95
N SER A 64 -9.14 8.72 -13.55
CA SER A 64 -10.23 8.82 -14.51
C SER A 64 -9.92 9.73 -15.71
N VAL A 65 -8.67 9.66 -16.22
CA VAL A 65 -8.26 10.39 -17.42
C VAL A 65 -8.83 9.73 -18.67
N GLU A 66 -8.89 10.49 -19.76
CA GLU A 66 -9.33 9.95 -21.06
C GLU A 66 -8.35 8.89 -21.59
N ALA A 67 -8.88 7.96 -22.38
CA ALA A 67 -8.06 6.97 -23.05
C ALA A 67 -7.04 7.65 -23.97
N PRO A 68 -5.75 7.30 -23.90
CA PRO A 68 -4.76 7.92 -24.76
C PRO A 68 -4.98 7.53 -26.21
N GLN A 69 -4.88 8.51 -27.12
CA GLN A 69 -4.90 8.24 -28.55
C GLN A 69 -3.57 7.61 -28.97
N LEU A 70 -3.60 6.32 -29.23
CA LEU A 70 -2.42 5.57 -29.67
C LEU A 70 -2.44 5.30 -31.20
N PRO A 71 -1.27 5.20 -31.82
CA PRO A 71 -1.17 4.73 -33.22
C PRO A 71 -1.77 3.32 -33.34
N LYS A 72 -2.31 3.01 -34.53
CA LYS A 72 -2.90 1.69 -34.85
C LYS A 72 -1.94 0.56 -34.46
N GLY A 73 -2.46 -0.42 -33.73
CA GLY A 73 -1.70 -1.59 -33.27
C GLY A 73 -0.89 -1.40 -31.98
N LYS A 74 -1.03 -0.26 -31.30
CA LYS A 74 -0.49 -0.06 -29.96
C LYS A 74 -1.61 -0.02 -28.94
N GLU A 75 -1.42 -0.73 -27.85
CA GLU A 75 -2.34 -0.76 -26.71
C GLU A 75 -1.73 -0.04 -25.51
N THR A 76 -2.60 0.52 -24.67
CA THR A 76 -2.17 1.14 -23.41
C THR A 76 -1.80 0.02 -22.44
N LYS A 77 -0.61 0.10 -21.87
CA LYS A 77 -0.20 -0.84 -20.82
C LYS A 77 -1.07 -0.67 -19.59
N GLN A 78 -1.22 -1.75 -18.82
CA GLN A 78 -2.05 -1.76 -17.64
C GLN A 78 -1.21 -1.67 -16.36
N VAL A 79 -1.81 -1.12 -15.32
CA VAL A 79 -1.26 -1.18 -13.95
C VAL A 79 -1.22 -2.65 -13.50
N TYR A 80 -0.08 -3.09 -12.97
CA TYR A 80 0.07 -4.45 -12.48
C TYR A 80 -0.64 -4.67 -11.15
N GLU A 81 -0.38 -3.79 -10.19
CA GLU A 81 -0.95 -3.88 -8.86
C GLU A 81 -0.99 -2.52 -8.15
N LYS A 82 -1.84 -2.39 -7.15
CA LYS A 82 -1.85 -1.27 -6.22
C LYS A 82 -1.24 -1.71 -4.89
N ASP A 83 -0.34 -0.91 -4.36
CA ASP A 83 0.17 -1.12 -3.01
C ASP A 83 -0.93 -0.72 -2.01
N ARG A 84 -1.41 -1.71 -1.23
CA ARG A 84 -2.50 -1.52 -0.25
C ARG A 84 -1.98 -0.98 1.07
N ASP A 85 -0.72 -1.22 1.36
CA ASP A 85 -0.07 -0.88 2.63
C ASP A 85 0.72 0.43 2.54
N ALA A 86 0.91 0.96 1.32
CA ALA A 86 1.59 2.23 1.12
C ALA A 86 0.73 3.42 1.59
N ILE A 87 1.43 4.47 2.02
CA ILE A 87 0.81 5.76 2.32
C ILE A 87 0.20 6.33 1.03
N VAL A 88 -1.04 6.78 1.10
CA VAL A 88 -1.65 7.57 0.02
C VAL A 88 -1.24 9.03 0.23
N LEU A 89 -0.60 9.63 -0.78
CA LEU A 89 -0.19 11.03 -0.71
C LEU A 89 -1.43 11.94 -0.73
N PRO A 90 -1.42 13.03 0.06
CA PRO A 90 -2.46 14.05 -0.02
C PRO A 90 -2.54 14.63 -1.44
N GLU A 91 -3.75 14.89 -1.92
CA GLU A 91 -3.98 15.48 -3.25
C GLU A 91 -3.30 16.84 -3.40
N ASP A 92 -3.31 17.66 -2.33
CA ASP A 92 -2.63 18.97 -2.30
C ASP A 92 -1.12 18.85 -2.55
N LEU A 93 -0.47 17.79 -2.02
CA LEU A 93 0.95 17.53 -2.25
C LEU A 93 1.21 17.15 -3.71
N VAL A 94 0.34 16.32 -4.30
CA VAL A 94 0.42 15.95 -5.72
C VAL A 94 0.15 17.17 -6.60
N GLY A 95 -0.82 18.01 -6.23
CA GLY A 95 -1.11 19.29 -6.90
C GLY A 95 0.08 20.25 -6.85
N LEU A 96 0.74 20.37 -5.70
CA LEU A 96 1.95 21.18 -5.56
C LEU A 96 3.09 20.67 -6.43
N ALA A 97 3.30 19.34 -6.45
CA ALA A 97 4.33 18.73 -7.30
C ALA A 97 4.06 18.98 -8.79
N THR A 98 2.80 18.89 -9.21
CA THR A 98 2.37 19.18 -10.59
C THR A 98 2.64 20.64 -10.96
N TRP A 99 2.27 21.57 -10.07
CA TRP A 99 2.56 23.00 -10.28
C TRP A 99 4.06 23.27 -10.35
N MET A 100 4.87 22.70 -9.45
CA MET A 100 6.33 22.82 -9.48
C MET A 100 6.93 22.26 -10.76
N SER A 101 6.46 21.11 -11.20
CA SER A 101 6.89 20.47 -12.45
C SER A 101 6.68 21.41 -13.65
N GLN A 102 5.52 22.04 -13.75
CA GLN A 102 5.18 22.98 -14.82
C GLN A 102 5.99 24.28 -14.71
N TYR A 103 6.09 24.84 -13.50
CA TYR A 103 6.77 26.12 -13.26
C TYR A 103 8.28 26.04 -13.55
N TYR A 104 8.93 24.95 -13.15
CA TYR A 104 10.37 24.74 -13.32
C TYR A 104 10.73 23.93 -14.56
N PHE A 105 9.75 23.55 -15.39
CA PHE A 105 9.96 22.69 -16.56
C PHE A 105 10.69 21.39 -16.21
N SER A 106 10.40 20.81 -15.06
CA SER A 106 11.01 19.59 -14.54
C SER A 106 10.05 18.41 -14.64
N PRO A 107 10.46 17.19 -15.00
CA PRO A 107 9.57 16.03 -15.02
C PRO A 107 8.90 15.79 -13.67
N ILE A 108 7.60 15.46 -13.67
CA ILE A 108 6.78 15.31 -12.45
C ILE A 108 7.31 14.21 -11.51
N GLY A 109 7.85 13.11 -12.04
CA GLY A 109 8.37 12.01 -11.25
C GLY A 109 9.54 12.40 -10.35
N PRO A 110 10.66 12.91 -10.89
CA PRO A 110 11.76 13.46 -10.11
C PRO A 110 11.31 14.58 -9.15
N THR A 111 10.42 15.48 -9.58
CA THR A 111 9.89 16.55 -8.74
C THR A 111 9.19 15.97 -7.51
N LEU A 112 8.26 15.06 -7.70
CA LEU A 112 7.56 14.41 -6.59
C LEU A 112 8.53 13.61 -5.70
N SER A 113 9.49 12.91 -6.28
CA SER A 113 10.50 12.14 -5.56
C SER A 113 11.36 13.00 -4.63
N THR A 114 11.71 14.22 -5.02
CA THR A 114 12.49 15.14 -4.16
C THR A 114 11.68 15.68 -2.98
N MET A 115 10.37 15.76 -3.10
CA MET A 115 9.46 16.22 -2.05
C MET A 115 9.17 15.13 -1.00
N LEU A 116 9.41 13.86 -1.33
CA LEU A 116 9.06 12.73 -0.47
C LEU A 116 10.28 12.22 0.31
N PRO A 117 10.12 11.95 1.64
CA PRO A 117 11.14 11.24 2.41
C PRO A 117 11.42 9.85 1.83
N GLY A 118 12.65 9.37 1.97
CA GLY A 118 13.08 8.07 1.46
C GLY A 118 12.14 6.89 1.80
N PRO A 119 11.71 6.71 3.07
CA PRO A 119 10.78 5.64 3.45
C PRO A 119 9.43 5.73 2.75
N VAL A 120 8.91 6.93 2.49
CA VAL A 120 7.64 7.13 1.76
C VAL A 120 7.82 6.75 0.29
N ARG A 121 8.94 7.14 -0.34
CA ARG A 121 9.25 6.79 -1.73
C ARG A 121 9.34 5.29 -1.97
N SER A 122 9.93 4.57 -1.03
CA SER A 122 10.09 3.11 -1.12
C SER A 122 8.84 2.33 -0.69
N GLY A 123 7.74 2.99 -0.35
CA GLY A 123 6.53 2.34 0.16
C GLY A 123 6.68 1.76 1.58
N THR A 124 7.83 1.97 2.25
CA THR A 124 8.14 1.39 3.57
C THR A 124 7.83 2.33 4.73
N GLY A 125 7.17 3.45 4.49
CA GLY A 125 6.93 4.51 5.47
C GLY A 125 5.94 4.17 6.59
N LEU A 126 5.26 3.03 6.53
CA LEU A 126 4.36 2.57 7.58
C LEU A 126 5.08 1.55 8.46
N VAL A 127 5.33 1.91 9.70
CA VAL A 127 5.65 0.93 10.73
C VAL A 127 4.34 0.31 11.19
N THR A 128 3.98 -0.84 10.64
CA THR A 128 2.83 -1.61 11.10
C THR A 128 3.14 -2.13 12.50
N ARG A 129 2.52 -1.55 13.52
CA ARG A 129 2.57 -2.08 14.89
C ARG A 129 1.42 -3.06 15.04
N GLN A 130 1.74 -4.31 15.31
CA GLN A 130 0.74 -5.27 15.75
C GLN A 130 0.36 -4.94 17.19
N LEU A 131 -0.93 -4.72 17.41
CA LEU A 131 -1.50 -4.57 18.73
C LEU A 131 -2.45 -5.73 18.99
N VAL A 132 -2.51 -6.20 20.21
CA VAL A 132 -3.43 -7.27 20.66
C VAL A 132 -4.37 -6.74 21.71
N ASP A 133 -5.62 -7.19 21.64
CA ASP A 133 -6.66 -6.86 22.58
C ASP A 133 -7.53 -8.10 22.86
N LEU A 134 -8.38 -8.03 23.89
CA LEU A 134 -9.40 -9.05 24.14
C LEU A 134 -10.46 -8.99 23.04
N ALA A 135 -10.88 -10.16 22.58
CA ALA A 135 -11.99 -10.25 21.65
C ALA A 135 -13.30 -9.96 22.38
N GLU A 136 -14.19 -9.19 21.77
CA GLU A 136 -15.53 -8.90 22.31
C GLU A 136 -16.36 -10.20 22.53
N ASN A 137 -16.19 -11.18 21.63
CA ASN A 137 -16.82 -12.51 21.74
C ASN A 137 -15.71 -13.57 21.62
N PRO A 138 -15.06 -13.94 22.73
CA PRO A 138 -14.02 -14.97 22.69
C PRO A 138 -14.65 -16.33 22.36
N PRO A 139 -14.06 -17.10 21.45
CA PRO A 139 -14.50 -18.47 21.21
C PRO A 139 -14.31 -19.32 22.47
N ALA A 140 -15.20 -20.30 22.68
CA ALA A 140 -15.04 -21.26 23.77
C ALA A 140 -13.77 -22.09 23.55
N TYR A 141 -12.77 -21.90 24.38
CA TYR A 141 -11.49 -22.61 24.29
C TYR A 141 -11.60 -23.95 25.02
N GLU A 142 -11.68 -25.06 24.31
CA GLU A 142 -11.74 -26.40 24.90
C GLU A 142 -10.43 -26.81 25.61
N LYS A 143 -9.27 -26.30 25.16
CA LYS A 143 -7.96 -26.57 25.79
C LYS A 143 -7.06 -25.34 25.68
N ILE A 144 -6.78 -24.71 26.81
CA ILE A 144 -5.84 -23.60 26.94
C ILE A 144 -4.61 -24.08 27.70
N THR A 145 -3.41 -23.75 27.21
CA THR A 145 -2.18 -24.03 27.95
C THR A 145 -1.98 -22.99 29.07
N SER A 146 -1.24 -23.35 30.13
CA SER A 146 -0.94 -22.42 31.23
C SER A 146 -0.31 -21.09 30.75
N LYS A 147 0.52 -21.13 29.70
CA LYS A 147 1.10 -19.92 29.10
C LYS A 147 0.07 -19.05 28.38
N GLN A 148 -0.88 -19.66 27.71
CA GLN A 148 -1.99 -18.96 27.04
C GLN A 148 -2.95 -18.35 28.05
N GLN A 149 -3.24 -19.08 29.15
CA GLN A 149 -4.04 -18.56 30.25
C GLN A 149 -3.38 -17.34 30.89
N GLY A 150 -2.11 -17.40 31.18
CA GLY A 150 -1.36 -16.25 31.73
C GLY A 150 -1.40 -15.01 30.83
N ILE A 151 -1.42 -15.18 29.49
CA ILE A 151 -1.57 -14.08 28.55
C ILE A 151 -2.96 -13.45 28.62
N LEU A 152 -4.02 -14.27 28.70
CA LEU A 152 -5.40 -13.80 28.82
C LEU A 152 -5.63 -13.09 30.14
N ASP A 153 -5.11 -13.65 31.24
CA ASP A 153 -5.19 -13.05 32.57
C ASP A 153 -4.46 -11.71 32.64
N ALA A 154 -3.26 -11.62 32.03
CA ALA A 154 -2.50 -10.38 31.95
C ALA A 154 -3.24 -9.30 31.14
N LEU A 155 -3.89 -9.67 30.03
CA LEU A 155 -4.74 -8.76 29.25
C LEU A 155 -5.98 -8.32 30.03
N ALA A 156 -6.65 -9.23 30.74
CA ALA A 156 -7.86 -8.93 31.50
C ALA A 156 -7.60 -7.98 32.68
N LEU A 157 -6.40 -8.05 33.26
CA LEU A 157 -5.97 -7.18 34.38
C LEU A 157 -5.58 -5.77 33.92
N LEU A 158 -5.30 -5.56 32.63
CA LEU A 158 -4.95 -4.25 32.09
C LEU A 158 -6.19 -3.34 32.03
N PRO A 159 -6.08 -2.06 32.44
CA PRO A 159 -7.14 -1.09 32.24
C PRO A 159 -7.40 -0.84 30.75
N GLU A 160 -8.63 -0.44 30.40
CA GLU A 160 -9.01 -0.16 29.02
C GLU A 160 -8.16 0.93 28.37
N SER A 161 -7.67 1.89 29.14
CA SER A 161 -6.77 2.95 28.66
C SER A 161 -5.40 2.46 28.19
N GLU A 162 -4.97 1.26 28.60
CA GLU A 162 -3.70 0.65 28.21
C GLU A 162 -3.88 -0.44 27.14
N ARG A 163 -5.08 -0.68 26.69
CA ARG A 163 -5.43 -1.58 25.58
C ARG A 163 -5.82 -0.78 24.33
N PRO A 164 -5.50 -1.25 23.13
CA PRO A 164 -4.72 -2.45 22.78
C PRO A 164 -3.22 -2.32 23.07
N ILE A 165 -2.53 -3.43 23.35
CA ILE A 165 -1.12 -3.48 23.79
C ILE A 165 -0.21 -4.19 22.76
N GLU A 166 1.06 -3.77 22.67
CA GLU A 166 2.05 -4.44 21.82
C GLU A 166 2.37 -5.87 22.35
N PRO A 167 2.47 -6.90 21.47
CA PRO A 167 2.79 -8.26 21.87
C PRO A 167 4.04 -8.37 22.73
N ALA A 168 5.06 -7.55 22.46
CA ALA A 168 6.31 -7.55 23.23
C ALA A 168 6.13 -7.09 24.68
N LYS A 169 5.26 -6.11 24.90
CA LYS A 169 4.92 -5.65 26.27
C LYS A 169 4.06 -6.68 26.99
N LEU A 170 3.09 -7.27 26.29
CA LEU A 170 2.23 -8.32 26.85
C LEU A 170 3.03 -9.57 27.26
N MET A 171 4.01 -9.98 26.45
CA MET A 171 4.91 -11.09 26.78
C MET A 171 5.67 -10.86 28.09
N LYS A 172 6.14 -9.62 28.33
CA LYS A 172 6.83 -9.26 29.58
C LYS A 172 5.88 -9.33 30.77
N LEU A 173 4.65 -8.81 30.64
CA LEU A 173 3.64 -8.85 31.70
C LEU A 173 3.21 -10.28 32.03
N ALA A 174 3.00 -11.12 31.03
CA ALA A 174 2.62 -12.51 31.20
C ALA A 174 3.80 -13.46 31.50
N SER A 175 5.03 -12.93 31.62
CA SER A 175 6.26 -13.72 31.82
C SER A 175 6.45 -14.86 30.80
N VAL A 176 6.09 -14.61 29.54
CA VAL A 176 6.17 -15.58 28.42
C VAL A 176 7.35 -15.24 27.54
N GLY A 177 8.25 -16.19 27.33
CA GLY A 177 9.50 -15.97 26.57
C GLY A 177 9.40 -16.03 25.05
N SER A 178 8.20 -16.29 24.46
CA SER A 178 8.03 -16.40 23.01
C SER A 178 6.67 -15.89 22.54
N LYS A 179 6.57 -15.46 21.25
CA LYS A 179 5.31 -14.99 20.63
C LYS A 179 4.33 -16.12 20.28
N GLY A 180 4.81 -17.38 20.16
CA GLY A 180 4.02 -18.51 19.71
C GLY A 180 2.68 -18.73 20.44
N PRO A 181 2.59 -18.59 21.77
CA PRO A 181 1.32 -18.69 22.49
C PRO A 181 0.31 -17.60 22.10
N ILE A 182 0.76 -16.36 21.82
CA ILE A 182 -0.09 -15.25 21.36
C ILE A 182 -0.60 -15.54 19.93
N GLU A 183 0.28 -15.93 19.03
CA GLU A 183 -0.06 -16.26 17.63
C GLU A 183 -1.08 -17.41 17.56
N LYS A 184 -0.93 -18.42 18.41
CA LYS A 184 -1.90 -19.51 18.51
C LYS A 184 -3.26 -19.08 19.05
N LEU A 185 -3.32 -18.11 19.93
CA LEU A 185 -4.59 -17.53 20.40
C LEU A 185 -5.27 -16.72 19.29
N ILE A 186 -4.49 -15.94 18.53
CA ILE A 186 -5.01 -15.16 17.38
C ILE A 186 -5.52 -16.09 16.27
N ALA A 187 -4.76 -17.14 15.92
CA ALA A 187 -5.14 -18.09 14.87
C ALA A 187 -6.41 -18.89 15.17
N ARG A 188 -6.80 -19.04 16.45
CA ARG A 188 -8.06 -19.70 16.83
C ARG A 188 -9.30 -18.82 16.66
N LYS A 189 -9.15 -17.56 16.33
CA LYS A 189 -10.25 -16.61 16.06
C LYS A 189 -10.77 -16.71 14.62
N GLN A 190 -10.10 -17.44 13.75
CA GLN A 190 -10.52 -17.75 12.39
C GLN A 190 -11.19 -19.13 12.37
#